data_e5b03ba9f1042a6324bd28cdddb285c2
#
_entry.id   e5b03ba9f1042a6324bd28cdddb285c2
#
_cell.length_a   1.000
_cell.length_b   1.000
_cell.length_c   1.000
_cell.angle_alpha   90.00
_cell.angle_beta   90.00
_cell.angle_gamma   90.00
#
_symmetry.space_group_name_H-M   'P 1'
#
loop_
_entity.id
_entity.type
_entity.pdbx_description
1 polymer ?
#
loop_
_entity_poly.entity_id
_entity_poly.type
_entity_poly.pdbx_seq_one_letter_code
_entity_poly.pdbx_strand_id
1 'polypeptide(L)'
;TIEGTVDKMADGAKVLLRKQVNESFVDLDSTFVKNGKFVFRGKQDTATMALLTVESREKLPYMPVLFILENGNLKVKVDTVSSVSGTKLNDVFQSYMESRFSTDKKMEQLSREYVTDYLTGTLTDSILTKLKKQFSDEEVNLKILTQKYIQNNTDNVSGIYVFLQNSYLFSPEEQAAIIQDAKQFFKEDRMIQTFSDILEHT
;
A
#
# COMPACT_ATOMS: atom_id res chain seq x y z
N THR A 1 14.37 11.39 -10.42
CA THR A 1 14.28 10.46 -11.57
C THR A 1 13.60 9.18 -11.13
N ILE A 2 12.71 8.62 -11.98
CA ILE A 2 12.13 7.29 -11.79
C ILE A 2 12.58 6.44 -12.98
N GLU A 3 13.33 5.38 -12.72
CA GLU A 3 13.76 4.40 -13.71
C GLU A 3 12.95 3.12 -13.51
N GLY A 4 12.14 2.77 -14.51
CA GLY A 4 11.26 1.61 -14.44
C GLY A 4 11.68 0.49 -15.38
N THR A 5 11.42 -0.73 -14.94
CA THR A 5 11.53 -1.96 -15.74
C THR A 5 10.22 -2.72 -15.70
N VAL A 6 9.87 -3.32 -16.82
CA VAL A 6 8.69 -4.16 -17.01
C VAL A 6 9.00 -5.23 -18.04
N ASP A 7 8.19 -6.28 -18.12
CA ASP A 7 8.35 -7.30 -19.17
C ASP A 7 8.34 -6.64 -20.56
N LYS A 8 9.18 -7.14 -21.47
CA LYS A 8 9.27 -6.64 -22.86
C LYS A 8 7.98 -6.81 -23.65
N MET A 9 7.10 -7.70 -23.24
CA MET A 9 5.75 -7.84 -23.83
C MET A 9 4.91 -6.56 -23.66
N ALA A 10 5.29 -5.68 -22.70
CA ALA A 10 4.66 -4.37 -22.50
C ALA A 10 5.23 -3.26 -23.40
N ASP A 11 6.14 -3.54 -24.34
CA ASP A 11 6.71 -2.53 -25.22
C ASP A 11 5.61 -1.79 -26.01
N GLY A 12 5.71 -0.45 -26.01
CA GLY A 12 4.68 0.42 -26.56
C GLY A 12 3.51 0.73 -25.64
N ALA A 13 3.41 0.07 -24.47
CA ALA A 13 2.41 0.40 -23.47
C ALA A 13 2.65 1.80 -22.88
N LYS A 14 1.57 2.54 -22.64
CA LYS A 14 1.62 3.81 -21.92
C LYS A 14 1.84 3.54 -20.44
N VAL A 15 2.77 4.26 -19.84
CA VAL A 15 2.97 4.30 -18.39
C VAL A 15 2.45 5.63 -17.87
N LEU A 16 1.52 5.57 -16.94
CA LEU A 16 0.88 6.74 -16.36
C LEU A 16 1.36 6.91 -14.92
N LEU A 17 1.87 8.09 -14.61
CA LEU A 17 2.26 8.50 -13.27
C LEU A 17 1.18 9.42 -12.72
N ARG A 18 0.63 9.07 -11.56
CA ARG A 18 -0.36 9.85 -10.81
C ARG A 18 0.19 10.25 -9.47
N LYS A 19 -0.18 11.43 -8.98
CA LYS A 19 0.12 11.85 -7.62
C LYS A 19 -1.16 12.00 -6.80
N GLN A 20 -1.07 11.74 -5.52
CA GLN A 20 -2.18 11.98 -4.60
C GLN A 20 -2.41 13.48 -4.41
N VAL A 21 -3.68 13.88 -4.55
CA VAL A 21 -4.18 15.21 -4.20
C VAL A 21 -5.45 15.00 -3.38
N ASN A 22 -5.39 15.30 -2.09
CA ASN A 22 -6.42 14.92 -1.13
C ASN A 22 -6.70 13.40 -1.16
N GLU A 23 -7.92 12.99 -1.38
CA GLU A 23 -8.34 11.57 -1.39
C GLU A 23 -8.18 10.89 -2.76
N SER A 24 -7.77 11.62 -3.80
CA SER A 24 -7.74 11.13 -5.18
C SER A 24 -6.33 11.11 -5.77
N PHE A 25 -6.12 10.23 -6.73
CA PHE A 25 -4.91 10.24 -7.56
C PHE A 25 -5.20 10.95 -8.88
N VAL A 26 -4.44 12.00 -9.18
CA VAL A 26 -4.57 12.80 -10.41
C VAL A 26 -3.37 12.55 -11.32
N ASP A 27 -3.60 12.60 -12.63
CA ASP A 27 -2.56 12.42 -13.64
C ASP A 27 -1.49 13.52 -13.48
N LEU A 28 -0.23 13.11 -13.43
CA LEU A 28 0.93 14.00 -13.31
C LEU A 28 1.75 13.99 -14.60
N ASP A 29 2.07 12.80 -15.11
CA ASP A 29 2.92 12.63 -16.30
C ASP A 29 2.67 11.28 -16.94
N SER A 30 3.12 11.11 -18.19
CA SER A 30 3.06 9.82 -18.89
C SER A 30 4.27 9.61 -19.80
N THR A 31 4.63 8.35 -20.00
CA THR A 31 5.68 7.92 -20.93
C THR A 31 5.29 6.60 -21.57
N PHE A 32 6.17 6.03 -22.37
CA PHE A 32 5.93 4.73 -23.03
C PHE A 32 7.06 3.75 -22.71
N VAL A 33 6.71 2.47 -22.60
CA VAL A 33 7.69 1.39 -22.47
C VAL A 33 8.46 1.22 -23.78
N LYS A 34 9.79 1.14 -23.65
CA LYS A 34 10.70 0.88 -24.77
C LYS A 34 11.80 -0.10 -24.31
N ASN A 35 11.88 -1.25 -24.95
CA ASN A 35 12.80 -2.34 -24.58
C ASN A 35 12.65 -2.77 -23.11
N GLY A 36 11.41 -2.88 -22.62
CA GLY A 36 11.12 -3.24 -21.24
C GLY A 36 11.50 -2.18 -20.21
N LYS A 37 11.69 -0.92 -20.61
CA LYS A 37 12.11 0.19 -19.72
C LYS A 37 11.27 1.43 -19.96
N PHE A 38 11.17 2.26 -18.91
CA PHE A 38 10.60 3.60 -18.98
C PHE A 38 11.30 4.54 -17.99
N VAL A 39 11.21 5.83 -18.22
CA VAL A 39 11.85 6.84 -17.35
C VAL A 39 10.93 8.04 -17.21
N PHE A 40 10.79 8.53 -15.97
CA PHE A 40 10.27 9.87 -15.67
C PHE A 40 11.36 10.74 -15.08
N ARG A 41 11.35 12.03 -15.42
CA ARG A 41 12.29 13.03 -14.91
C ARG A 41 11.50 14.26 -14.44
N GLY A 42 11.78 14.71 -13.25
CA GLY A 42 11.12 15.88 -12.68
C GLY A 42 11.68 16.24 -11.32
N LYS A 43 11.03 17.17 -10.67
CA LYS A 43 11.33 17.64 -9.32
C LYS A 43 10.02 17.77 -8.53
N GLN A 44 10.06 17.44 -7.27
CA GLN A 44 8.97 17.63 -6.32
C GLN A 44 9.37 18.64 -5.25
N ASP A 45 8.46 19.53 -4.88
CA ASP A 45 8.67 20.44 -3.76
C ASP A 45 8.52 19.73 -2.43
N THR A 46 7.54 18.79 -2.36
CA THR A 46 7.26 17.96 -1.20
C THR A 46 7.04 16.51 -1.63
N ALA A 47 7.38 15.56 -0.75
CA ALA A 47 7.04 14.16 -0.98
C ALA A 47 5.52 13.96 -0.98
N THR A 48 5.02 13.10 -1.86
CA THR A 48 3.60 12.74 -1.93
C THR A 48 3.43 11.28 -2.29
N MET A 49 2.28 10.67 -1.96
CA MET A 49 1.97 9.34 -2.46
C MET A 49 1.72 9.39 -3.97
N ALA A 50 2.18 8.39 -4.66
CA ALA A 50 2.03 8.27 -6.11
C ALA A 50 1.63 6.85 -6.53
N LEU A 51 0.99 6.78 -7.67
CA LEU A 51 0.53 5.54 -8.30
C LEU A 51 1.05 5.49 -9.73
N LEU A 52 1.69 4.38 -10.08
CA LEU A 52 2.17 4.12 -11.43
C LEU A 52 1.37 2.95 -12.01
N THR A 53 0.85 3.14 -13.22
CA THR A 53 0.12 2.10 -13.96
C THR A 53 0.72 1.92 -15.34
N VAL A 54 0.81 0.67 -15.80
CA VAL A 54 1.18 0.32 -17.18
C VAL A 54 -0.11 -0.05 -17.92
N GLU A 55 -0.50 0.79 -18.88
CA GLU A 55 -1.71 0.62 -19.69
C GLU A 55 -1.36 -0.15 -20.95
N SER A 56 -1.60 -1.45 -20.96
CA SER A 56 -1.41 -2.30 -22.12
C SER A 56 -2.73 -2.65 -22.80
N ARG A 57 -2.71 -2.82 -24.13
CA ARG A 57 -3.86 -3.34 -24.90
C ARG A 57 -4.14 -4.81 -24.57
N GLU A 58 -3.13 -5.55 -24.21
CA GLU A 58 -3.26 -6.89 -23.66
C GLU A 58 -3.49 -6.79 -22.15
N LYS A 59 -4.36 -7.63 -21.59
CA LYS A 59 -4.59 -7.67 -20.12
C LYS A 59 -3.36 -8.28 -19.44
N LEU A 60 -2.32 -7.46 -19.27
CA LEU A 60 -1.16 -7.84 -18.49
C LEU A 60 -1.52 -7.81 -16.98
N PRO A 61 -1.07 -8.80 -16.21
CA PRO A 61 -1.47 -8.95 -14.80
C PRO A 61 -0.73 -7.97 -13.87
N TYR A 62 -0.41 -6.77 -14.36
CA TYR A 62 0.31 -5.80 -13.55
C TYR A 62 -0.64 -5.01 -12.66
N MET A 63 -0.37 -5.07 -11.37
CA MET A 63 -1.06 -4.23 -10.40
C MET A 63 -0.47 -2.83 -10.40
N PRO A 64 -1.28 -1.78 -10.14
CA PRO A 64 -0.76 -0.44 -9.91
C PRO A 64 0.32 -0.44 -8.84
N VAL A 65 1.40 0.31 -9.05
CA VAL A 65 2.53 0.43 -8.12
C VAL A 65 2.35 1.68 -7.27
N LEU A 66 2.09 1.48 -5.98
CA LEU A 66 1.99 2.56 -4.99
C LEU A 66 3.37 2.83 -4.39
N PHE A 67 3.78 4.10 -4.32
CA PHE A 67 5.07 4.50 -3.80
C PHE A 67 5.08 5.96 -3.34
N ILE A 68 6.21 6.41 -2.78
CA ILE A 68 6.40 7.80 -2.37
C ILE A 68 7.16 8.53 -3.47
N LEU A 69 6.52 9.50 -4.10
CA LEU A 69 7.14 10.38 -5.08
C LEU A 69 7.91 11.48 -4.34
N GLU A 70 9.22 11.38 -4.37
CA GLU A 70 10.16 12.30 -3.73
C GLU A 70 11.40 12.54 -4.62
N ASN A 71 12.21 13.54 -4.29
CA ASN A 71 13.45 13.79 -5.01
C ASN A 71 14.49 12.69 -4.69
N GLY A 72 15.06 12.14 -5.74
CA GLY A 72 16.02 11.04 -5.67
C GLY A 72 16.02 10.20 -6.94
N ASN A 73 16.70 9.07 -6.91
CA ASN A 73 16.77 8.11 -7.99
C ASN A 73 15.97 6.86 -7.61
N LEU A 74 14.71 6.87 -7.96
CA LEU A 74 13.79 5.75 -7.71
C LEU A 74 13.95 4.69 -8.79
N LYS A 75 13.95 3.44 -8.37
CA LYS A 75 13.92 2.26 -9.26
C LYS A 75 12.60 1.55 -9.04
N VAL A 76 11.85 1.35 -10.11
CA VAL A 76 10.55 0.67 -10.09
C VAL A 76 10.64 -0.58 -10.95
N LYS A 77 10.36 -1.74 -10.38
CA LYS A 77 10.14 -2.97 -11.11
C LYS A 77 8.65 -3.27 -11.16
N VAL A 78 8.06 -3.23 -12.35
CA VAL A 78 6.65 -3.59 -12.57
C VAL A 78 6.58 -5.07 -12.91
N ASP A 79 5.88 -5.83 -12.08
CA ASP A 79 5.72 -7.28 -12.21
C ASP A 79 4.37 -7.66 -11.58
N THR A 80 4.06 -8.96 -11.50
CA THR A 80 2.93 -9.48 -10.69
C THR A 80 3.06 -9.09 -9.22
N VAL A 81 4.29 -9.02 -8.71
CA VAL A 81 4.65 -8.39 -7.44
C VAL A 81 5.67 -7.30 -7.75
N SER A 82 5.20 -6.08 -7.82
CA SER A 82 6.03 -4.92 -8.12
C SER A 82 6.85 -4.47 -6.92
N SER A 83 7.98 -3.80 -7.18
CA SER A 83 8.83 -3.24 -6.13
C SER A 83 9.35 -1.85 -6.47
N VAL A 84 9.59 -1.05 -5.42
CA VAL A 84 10.18 0.29 -5.51
C VAL A 84 11.34 0.41 -4.53
N SER A 85 12.43 1.05 -4.95
CA SER A 85 13.63 1.25 -4.13
C SER A 85 14.39 2.51 -4.55
N GLY A 86 15.43 2.85 -3.81
CA GLY A 86 16.40 3.89 -4.16
C GLY A 86 16.33 5.14 -3.31
N THR A 87 15.33 5.24 -2.41
CA THR A 87 15.29 6.28 -1.37
C THR A 87 14.87 5.65 -0.05
N LYS A 88 15.31 6.22 1.06
CA LYS A 88 15.06 5.67 2.40
C LYS A 88 13.57 5.49 2.69
N LEU A 89 12.72 6.48 2.32
CA LEU A 89 11.28 6.38 2.56
C LEU A 89 10.65 5.24 1.75
N ASN A 90 11.03 5.11 0.47
CA ASN A 90 10.52 4.03 -0.37
C ASN A 90 11.03 2.66 0.06
N ASP A 91 12.29 2.53 0.48
CA ASP A 91 12.84 1.26 0.96
C ASP A 91 12.10 0.78 2.22
N VAL A 92 11.80 1.70 3.16
CA VAL A 92 11.02 1.40 4.37
C VAL A 92 9.56 1.07 4.02
N PHE A 93 8.95 1.83 3.11
CA PHE A 93 7.58 1.58 2.66
C PHE A 93 7.45 0.24 1.92
N GLN A 94 8.41 -0.08 1.06
CA GLN A 94 8.48 -1.35 0.34
C GLN A 94 8.53 -2.55 1.31
N SER A 95 9.37 -2.48 2.34
CA SER A 95 9.48 -3.53 3.36
C SER A 95 8.16 -3.74 4.11
N TYR A 96 7.43 -2.66 4.40
CA TYR A 96 6.09 -2.74 4.99
C TYR A 96 5.10 -3.41 4.02
N MET A 97 5.07 -2.98 2.75
CA MET A 97 4.17 -3.53 1.73
C MET A 97 4.42 -5.03 1.48
N GLU A 98 5.68 -5.46 1.47
CA GLU A 98 6.04 -6.88 1.34
C GLU A 98 5.56 -7.72 2.53
N SER A 99 5.75 -7.21 3.74
CA SER A 99 5.28 -7.87 4.97
C SER A 99 3.76 -7.96 5.01
N ARG A 100 3.08 -6.87 4.65
CA ARG A 100 1.62 -6.83 4.53
C ARG A 100 1.11 -7.83 3.49
N PHE A 101 1.69 -7.83 2.30
CA PHE A 101 1.32 -8.76 1.22
C PHE A 101 1.48 -10.22 1.65
N SER A 102 2.52 -10.54 2.42
CA SER A 102 2.71 -11.89 2.99
C SER A 102 1.55 -12.27 3.93
N THR A 103 1.12 -11.34 4.80
CA THR A 103 -0.01 -11.56 5.71
C THR A 103 -1.32 -11.69 4.94
N ASP A 104 -1.58 -10.80 3.98
CA ASP A 104 -2.79 -10.84 3.14
C ASP A 104 -2.90 -12.16 2.37
N LYS A 105 -1.79 -12.67 1.82
CA LYS A 105 -1.75 -13.99 1.17
C LYS A 105 -2.09 -15.15 2.09
N LYS A 106 -1.61 -15.13 3.33
CA LYS A 106 -1.94 -16.17 4.32
C LYS A 106 -3.43 -16.14 4.66
N MET A 107 -3.98 -14.94 4.88
CA MET A 107 -5.42 -14.78 5.16
C MET A 107 -6.27 -15.25 3.98
N GLU A 108 -5.88 -14.92 2.75
CA GLU A 108 -6.54 -15.40 1.54
C GLU A 108 -6.46 -16.94 1.40
N GLN A 109 -5.33 -17.55 1.73
CA GLN A 109 -5.17 -19.00 1.73
C GLN A 109 -6.10 -19.66 2.76
N LEU A 110 -6.16 -19.15 3.99
CA LEU A 110 -7.05 -19.65 5.03
C LEU A 110 -8.53 -19.54 4.62
N SER A 111 -8.88 -18.42 3.98
CA SER A 111 -10.25 -18.24 3.46
C SER A 111 -10.58 -19.25 2.35
N ARG A 112 -9.64 -19.53 1.44
CA ARG A 112 -9.83 -20.55 0.41
C ARG A 112 -9.92 -21.96 0.99
N GLU A 113 -9.12 -22.28 2.00
CA GLU A 113 -9.17 -23.57 2.71
C GLU A 113 -10.56 -23.76 3.34
N TYR A 114 -11.06 -22.74 4.06
CA TYR A 114 -12.40 -22.76 4.63
C TYR A 114 -13.48 -23.03 3.57
N VAL A 115 -13.46 -22.29 2.45
CA VAL A 115 -14.46 -22.47 1.37
C VAL A 115 -14.37 -23.86 0.76
N THR A 116 -13.16 -24.37 0.54
CA THR A 116 -12.94 -25.71 -0.02
C THR A 116 -13.48 -26.77 0.89
N ASP A 117 -13.14 -26.75 2.17
CA ASP A 117 -13.60 -27.74 3.16
C ASP A 117 -15.11 -27.69 3.36
N TYR A 118 -15.71 -26.50 3.32
CA TYR A 118 -17.15 -26.32 3.36
C TYR A 118 -17.85 -26.98 2.16
N LEU A 119 -17.37 -26.70 0.94
CA LEU A 119 -17.97 -27.21 -0.31
C LEU A 119 -17.77 -28.72 -0.49
N THR A 120 -16.68 -29.27 0.02
CA THR A 120 -16.38 -30.72 -0.06
C THR A 120 -16.98 -31.52 1.09
N GLY A 121 -17.58 -30.85 2.07
CA GLY A 121 -18.15 -31.51 3.26
C GLY A 121 -17.10 -32.06 4.23
N THR A 122 -15.85 -31.61 4.12
CA THR A 122 -14.74 -32.01 5.00
C THR A 122 -14.57 -31.09 6.22
N LEU A 123 -15.30 -29.98 6.28
CA LEU A 123 -15.21 -29.00 7.37
C LEU A 123 -15.78 -29.58 8.67
N THR A 124 -14.89 -30.00 9.56
CA THR A 124 -15.23 -30.43 10.94
C THR A 124 -15.13 -29.28 11.91
N ASP A 125 -15.74 -29.38 13.10
CA ASP A 125 -15.60 -28.37 14.16
C ASP A 125 -14.17 -28.12 14.57
N SER A 126 -13.31 -29.16 14.55
CA SER A 126 -11.90 -29.05 14.84
C SER A 126 -11.15 -28.22 13.77
N ILE A 127 -11.42 -28.49 12.49
CA ILE A 127 -10.85 -27.73 11.37
C ILE A 127 -11.32 -26.29 11.42
N LEU A 128 -12.61 -26.04 11.61
CA LEU A 128 -13.17 -24.70 11.71
C LEU A 128 -12.53 -23.90 12.86
N THR A 129 -12.36 -24.51 14.04
CA THR A 129 -11.73 -23.87 15.20
C THR A 129 -10.28 -23.51 14.91
N LYS A 130 -9.54 -24.41 14.26
CA LYS A 130 -8.14 -24.18 13.86
C LYS A 130 -8.05 -23.03 12.86
N LEU A 131 -8.86 -23.02 11.80
CA LEU A 131 -8.85 -21.97 10.77
C LEU A 131 -9.21 -20.60 11.36
N LYS A 132 -10.23 -20.51 12.21
CA LYS A 132 -10.62 -19.28 12.91
C LYS A 132 -9.47 -18.74 13.75
N LYS A 133 -8.78 -19.61 14.50
CA LYS A 133 -7.65 -19.20 15.31
C LYS A 133 -6.52 -18.66 14.44
N GLN A 134 -6.14 -19.36 13.38
CA GLN A 134 -5.06 -18.94 12.48
C GLN A 134 -5.41 -17.61 11.79
N PHE A 135 -6.66 -17.42 11.38
CA PHE A 135 -7.12 -16.17 10.77
C PHE A 135 -7.03 -15.00 11.77
N SER A 136 -7.51 -15.20 12.99
CA SER A 136 -7.40 -14.20 14.06
C SER A 136 -5.94 -13.87 14.41
N ASP A 137 -5.05 -14.85 14.44
CA ASP A 137 -3.62 -14.62 14.67
C ASP A 137 -3.02 -13.72 13.56
N GLU A 138 -3.40 -13.93 12.27
CA GLU A 138 -2.94 -13.06 11.17
C GLU A 138 -3.58 -11.66 11.21
N GLU A 139 -4.83 -11.50 11.65
CA GLU A 139 -5.44 -10.18 11.88
C GLU A 139 -4.67 -9.38 12.94
N VAL A 140 -4.29 -10.04 14.03
CA VAL A 140 -3.46 -9.41 15.09
C VAL A 140 -2.09 -9.04 14.55
N ASN A 141 -1.45 -9.92 13.76
CA ASN A 141 -0.17 -9.64 13.12
C ASN A 141 -0.27 -8.43 12.18
N LEU A 142 -1.31 -8.34 11.36
CA LEU A 142 -1.56 -7.21 10.47
C LEU A 142 -1.72 -5.90 11.24
N LYS A 143 -2.49 -5.93 12.32
CA LYS A 143 -2.70 -4.76 13.19
C LYS A 143 -1.38 -4.28 13.80
N ILE A 144 -0.58 -5.18 14.38
CA ILE A 144 0.72 -4.86 14.99
C ILE A 144 1.69 -4.29 13.95
N LEU A 145 1.80 -4.94 12.79
CA LEU A 145 2.65 -4.50 11.68
C LEU A 145 2.29 -3.08 11.24
N THR A 146 1.00 -2.83 11.04
CA THR A 146 0.47 -1.56 10.56
C THR A 146 0.65 -0.46 11.60
N GLN A 147 0.34 -0.73 12.86
CA GLN A 147 0.53 0.22 13.96
C GLN A 147 2.00 0.63 14.10
N LYS A 148 2.91 -0.35 14.09
CA LYS A 148 4.35 -0.09 14.16
C LYS A 148 4.84 0.76 12.99
N TYR A 149 4.35 0.49 11.77
CA TYR A 149 4.69 1.30 10.61
C TYR A 149 4.23 2.74 10.78
N ILE A 150 2.97 2.97 11.14
CA ILE A 150 2.40 4.30 11.35
C ILE A 150 3.20 5.07 12.40
N GLN A 151 3.43 4.49 13.58
CA GLN A 151 4.15 5.13 14.68
C GLN A 151 5.56 5.58 14.29
N ASN A 152 6.26 4.82 13.45
CA ASN A 152 7.60 5.13 12.98
C ASN A 152 7.64 6.11 11.80
N ASN A 153 6.48 6.45 11.20
CA ASN A 153 6.37 7.25 9.99
C ASN A 153 5.41 8.44 10.12
N THR A 154 5.15 8.93 11.34
CA THR A 154 4.28 10.09 11.57
C THR A 154 4.90 11.42 11.13
N ASP A 155 6.11 11.42 10.59
CA ASP A 155 6.80 12.57 10.03
C ASP A 155 6.82 12.61 8.50
N ASN A 156 6.10 11.73 7.84
CA ASN A 156 6.06 11.67 6.39
C ASN A 156 4.69 11.20 5.86
N VAL A 157 4.47 11.40 4.57
CA VAL A 157 3.18 11.15 3.90
C VAL A 157 2.72 9.70 3.93
N SER A 158 3.66 8.75 4.00
CA SER A 158 3.30 7.33 3.98
C SER A 158 2.65 6.88 5.29
N GLY A 159 3.06 7.45 6.43
CA GLY A 159 2.40 7.19 7.71
C GLY A 159 0.95 7.67 7.72
N ILE A 160 0.69 8.87 7.19
CA ILE A 160 -0.66 9.41 7.02
C ILE A 160 -1.49 8.49 6.11
N TYR A 161 -0.94 8.16 4.94
CA TYR A 161 -1.61 7.29 3.97
C TYR A 161 -1.97 5.93 4.59
N VAL A 162 -0.99 5.26 5.23
CA VAL A 162 -1.21 3.95 5.85
C VAL A 162 -2.25 4.02 6.97
N PHE A 163 -2.23 5.06 7.79
CA PHE A 163 -3.26 5.26 8.83
C PHE A 163 -4.66 5.38 8.22
N LEU A 164 -4.85 6.28 7.26
CA LEU A 164 -6.17 6.53 6.66
C LEU A 164 -6.72 5.28 5.93
N GLN A 165 -5.85 4.52 5.24
CA GLN A 165 -6.25 3.31 4.54
C GLN A 165 -6.53 2.11 5.46
N ASN A 166 -6.05 2.15 6.71
CA ASN A 166 -6.10 1.01 7.63
C ASN A 166 -6.70 1.35 8.99
N SER A 167 -7.36 2.50 9.13
CA SER A 167 -7.99 2.93 10.37
C SER A 167 -8.98 1.89 10.93
N TYR A 168 -9.64 1.13 10.06
CA TYR A 168 -10.57 0.05 10.44
C TYR A 168 -9.94 -1.07 11.30
N LEU A 169 -8.61 -1.19 11.33
CA LEU A 169 -7.91 -2.15 12.18
C LEU A 169 -7.86 -1.73 13.66
N PHE A 170 -8.20 -0.49 13.96
CA PHE A 170 -8.07 0.13 15.27
C PHE A 170 -9.42 0.55 15.82
N SER A 171 -9.61 0.40 17.14
CA SER A 171 -10.79 0.98 17.80
C SER A 171 -10.74 2.51 17.76
N PRO A 172 -11.87 3.21 17.97
CA PRO A 172 -11.87 4.68 18.03
C PRO A 172 -10.88 5.24 19.04
N GLU A 173 -10.71 4.59 20.20
CA GLU A 173 -9.77 4.99 21.23
C GLU A 173 -8.32 4.80 20.79
N GLU A 174 -8.03 3.69 20.09
CA GLU A 174 -6.70 3.44 19.52
C GLU A 174 -6.39 4.43 18.40
N GLN A 175 -7.36 4.77 17.55
CA GLN A 175 -7.21 5.78 16.50
C GLN A 175 -6.89 7.15 17.11
N ALA A 176 -7.62 7.56 18.13
CA ALA A 176 -7.37 8.82 18.85
C ALA A 176 -5.97 8.83 19.49
N ALA A 177 -5.56 7.73 20.12
CA ALA A 177 -4.23 7.60 20.73
C ALA A 177 -3.11 7.70 19.67
N ILE A 178 -3.26 7.04 18.50
CA ILE A 178 -2.30 7.14 17.39
C ILE A 178 -2.13 8.59 16.95
N ILE A 179 -3.24 9.34 16.78
CA ILE A 179 -3.20 10.75 16.38
C ILE A 179 -2.56 11.60 17.48
N GLN A 180 -2.92 11.37 18.74
CA GLN A 180 -2.40 12.13 19.89
C GLN A 180 -0.88 11.98 20.03
N ASP A 181 -0.34 10.77 19.83
CA ASP A 181 1.08 10.47 19.98
C ASP A 181 1.90 10.81 18.73
N ALA A 182 1.25 11.12 17.60
CA ALA A 182 1.90 11.43 16.34
C ALA A 182 2.66 12.76 16.37
N LYS A 183 3.63 12.90 15.46
CA LYS A 183 4.36 14.14 15.25
C LYS A 183 3.47 15.23 14.64
N GLN A 184 3.92 16.49 14.76
CA GLN A 184 3.19 17.66 14.30
C GLN A 184 2.80 17.57 12.80
N PHE A 185 3.71 17.09 11.95
CA PHE A 185 3.45 16.87 10.52
C PHE A 185 2.18 16.04 10.27
N PHE A 186 1.98 14.98 11.04
CA PHE A 186 0.80 14.11 10.93
C PHE A 186 -0.47 14.84 11.42
N LYS A 187 -0.38 15.52 12.56
CA LYS A 187 -1.52 16.23 13.18
C LYS A 187 -2.00 17.41 12.35
N GLU A 188 -1.11 18.07 11.59
CA GLU A 188 -1.43 19.22 10.74
C GLU A 188 -1.98 18.81 9.37
N ASP A 189 -1.91 17.54 9.02
CA ASP A 189 -2.49 17.08 7.76
C ASP A 189 -4.01 17.25 7.75
N ARG A 190 -4.53 17.84 6.68
CA ARG A 190 -5.96 18.16 6.54
C ARG A 190 -6.86 16.93 6.64
N MET A 191 -6.44 15.80 6.06
CA MET A 191 -7.26 14.59 6.09
C MET A 191 -7.28 13.98 7.49
N ILE A 192 -6.18 14.06 8.23
CA ILE A 192 -6.11 13.65 9.63
C ILE A 192 -6.98 14.55 10.51
N GLN A 193 -6.96 15.87 10.30
CA GLN A 193 -7.83 16.79 11.04
C GLN A 193 -9.31 16.48 10.80
N THR A 194 -9.71 16.30 9.55
CA THR A 194 -11.08 15.89 9.20
C THR A 194 -11.45 14.55 9.85
N PHE A 195 -10.52 13.58 9.86
CA PHE A 195 -10.73 12.28 10.49
C PHE A 195 -10.91 12.42 12.02
N SER A 196 -10.07 13.24 12.67
CA SER A 196 -10.15 13.52 14.11
C SER A 196 -11.48 14.17 14.48
N ASP A 197 -11.94 15.15 13.70
CA ASP A 197 -13.23 15.81 13.92
C ASP A 197 -14.40 14.80 13.86
N ILE A 198 -14.34 13.83 12.96
CA ILE A 198 -15.35 12.77 12.87
C ILE A 198 -15.31 11.89 14.13
N LEU A 199 -14.13 11.50 14.61
CA LEU A 199 -13.99 10.68 15.82
C LEU A 199 -14.56 11.35 17.07
N GLU A 200 -14.42 12.67 17.20
CA GLU A 200 -14.93 13.41 18.36
C GLU A 200 -16.47 13.52 18.38
N HIS A 201 -17.13 13.29 17.23
CA HIS A 201 -18.58 13.41 17.09
C HIS A 201 -19.30 12.05 16.97
N THR A 202 -18.57 10.93 17.11
CA THR A 202 -19.12 9.57 17.07
C THR A 202 -19.12 8.92 18.44
#